data_10c592496e294b0102afd02885504f5d
#
_entry.id   10c592496e294b0102afd02885504f5d
#
_cell.length_a   1.000
_cell.length_b   1.000
_cell.length_c   1.000
_cell.angle_alpha   90.00
_cell.angle_beta   90.00
_cell.angle_gamma   90.00
#
_symmetry.space_group_name_H-M   'P 1'
#
loop_
_entity.id
_entity.type
_entity.pdbx_description
1 polymer ?
#
loop_
_entity_poly.entity_id
_entity_poly.type
_entity_poly.pdbx_seq_one_letter_code
_entity_poly.pdbx_strand_id
1 'polypeptide(L)'
;DFQVVPPSRGIVHQVNLEFLASVARQEDGVWLADTLVGTDSHTTMINGLGVLGWGVGGIEAEAVMLGQPIYMLAPDVIGVRLTGRLSPGVTATDMTLRIVEMLREHGVVGKFVEFFGSGMSALTLADRATIANMAPEYGATCGFFPVDERTLEYMRLTGREESAINGVEEYCKAQGLWYDVNAAEKSYTALLELDLNTVRPALAGPKRPQDRVDLADMKTHFVESLTAELGHHGHGLDDAELSNSAIVEYNGEKFDLNHGDVVIAAITSCTNTSNPGVMLAAGLLARNARKRGLSVKPWVKTSLAPGSRVVTEYYEATGLQEDLNEMGFNVVGYGCTTCIGNSGPLPVEIDEAIEESGLVVGSVISGNRNFEGRVHSKVKASYLASPPLVVAYAIAGNLEIDLETEPLGYSSDGTPVMLSEVWPTDEELAETLSAITPDMFRQRYADAMNEPRWDSIPAQTSPLYPWQEESTYIRLPSFFSGLSPEPEPIKSIHDAKVLLKLGDSITTDHICLLYTSDAADE
;
A
#
# COMPACT_ATOMS: atom_id res chain seq x y z
N ASP A 1 5.33 15.62 -24.34
CA ASP A 1 4.99 16.78 -23.49
C ASP A 1 5.27 16.45 -22.04
N PHE A 2 5.84 17.40 -21.30
CA PHE A 2 6.15 17.25 -19.88
C PHE A 2 5.06 17.93 -19.05
N GLN A 3 4.51 17.22 -18.07
CA GLN A 3 3.49 17.75 -17.16
C GLN A 3 3.88 17.40 -15.71
N VAL A 4 3.55 18.29 -14.78
CA VAL A 4 3.79 18.11 -13.34
C VAL A 4 2.46 18.17 -12.61
N VAL A 5 2.14 17.13 -11.85
CA VAL A 5 1.10 17.17 -10.83
C VAL A 5 1.72 17.74 -9.56
N PRO A 6 1.30 18.93 -9.09
CA PRO A 6 1.89 19.57 -7.93
C PRO A 6 1.74 18.75 -6.64
N PRO A 7 2.57 19.01 -5.61
CA PRO A 7 2.44 18.38 -4.31
C PRO A 7 1.05 18.49 -3.68
N SER A 8 0.72 17.61 -2.75
CA SER A 8 -0.53 17.58 -1.99
C SER A 8 -1.79 17.25 -2.80
N ARG A 9 -1.66 16.72 -4.01
CA ARG A 9 -2.81 16.24 -4.80
C ARG A 9 -3.17 14.79 -4.48
N GLY A 10 -2.18 13.98 -4.18
CA GLY A 10 -2.29 12.57 -3.87
C GLY A 10 -1.01 11.82 -4.22
N ILE A 11 -1.01 10.52 -3.92
CA ILE A 11 0.04 9.63 -4.38
C ILE A 11 -0.12 9.35 -5.87
N VAL A 12 1.00 9.29 -6.59
CA VAL A 12 1.04 9.13 -8.06
C VAL A 12 0.17 7.98 -8.56
N HIS A 13 0.18 6.82 -7.90
CA HIS A 13 -0.56 5.64 -8.35
C HIS A 13 -2.07 5.83 -8.26
N GLN A 14 -2.56 6.47 -7.19
CA GLN A 14 -3.99 6.74 -7.05
C GLN A 14 -4.43 7.86 -8.00
N VAL A 15 -3.61 8.89 -8.21
CA VAL A 15 -3.88 9.94 -9.21
C VAL A 15 -3.90 9.35 -10.63
N ASN A 16 -2.99 8.42 -10.95
CA ASN A 16 -3.02 7.71 -12.22
C ASN A 16 -4.32 6.91 -12.40
N LEU A 17 -4.68 6.13 -11.38
CA LEU A 17 -5.87 5.28 -11.42
C LEU A 17 -7.16 6.10 -11.56
N GLU A 18 -7.30 7.16 -10.76
CA GLU A 18 -8.51 7.97 -10.69
C GLU A 18 -8.63 8.99 -11.83
N PHE A 19 -7.51 9.48 -12.39
CA PHE A 19 -7.51 10.64 -13.26
C PHE A 19 -6.68 10.51 -14.55
N LEU A 20 -5.38 10.16 -14.46
CA LEU A 20 -4.47 10.28 -15.60
C LEU A 20 -4.61 9.15 -16.63
N ALA A 21 -4.80 7.92 -16.19
CA ALA A 21 -4.86 6.75 -17.09
C ALA A 21 -6.15 6.73 -17.91
N SER A 22 -6.04 6.34 -19.17
CA SER A 22 -7.13 6.36 -20.15
C SER A 22 -7.61 4.98 -20.61
N VAL A 23 -6.90 3.89 -20.24
CA VAL A 23 -7.10 2.49 -20.70
C VAL A 23 -6.83 2.34 -22.19
N ALA A 24 -7.49 3.11 -23.02
CA ALA A 24 -7.19 3.31 -24.45
C ALA A 24 -7.44 4.78 -24.81
N ARG A 25 -6.65 5.29 -25.72
CA ARG A 25 -6.69 6.69 -26.15
C ARG A 25 -6.60 6.83 -27.67
N GLN A 26 -7.08 7.94 -28.17
CA GLN A 26 -6.99 8.25 -29.59
C GLN A 26 -5.90 9.32 -29.84
N GLU A 27 -4.94 8.99 -30.70
CA GLU A 27 -3.91 9.91 -31.18
C GLU A 27 -3.94 9.93 -32.71
N ASP A 28 -4.01 11.10 -33.30
CA ASP A 28 -4.03 11.29 -34.77
C ASP A 28 -5.06 10.41 -35.49
N GLY A 29 -6.19 10.14 -34.86
CA GLY A 29 -7.26 9.31 -35.41
C GLY A 29 -7.06 7.80 -35.23
N VAL A 30 -6.00 7.37 -34.57
CA VAL A 30 -5.69 5.96 -34.28
C VAL A 30 -5.93 5.68 -32.80
N TRP A 31 -6.62 4.57 -32.50
CA TRP A 31 -6.78 4.10 -31.15
C TRP A 31 -5.57 3.26 -30.70
N LEU A 32 -5.08 3.53 -29.52
CA LEU A 32 -3.94 2.86 -28.90
C LEU A 32 -4.30 2.43 -27.47
N ALA A 33 -3.82 1.28 -27.05
CA ALA A 33 -3.85 0.90 -25.63
C ALA A 33 -2.95 1.83 -24.83
N ASP A 34 -3.40 2.23 -23.64
CA ASP A 34 -2.56 2.97 -22.70
C ASP A 34 -1.57 2.03 -22.00
N THR A 35 -0.38 2.54 -21.72
CA THR A 35 0.67 1.83 -20.99
C THR A 35 1.37 2.78 -20.03
N LEU A 36 1.94 2.25 -18.96
CA LEU A 36 2.59 3.05 -17.93
C LEU A 36 3.94 2.46 -17.53
N VAL A 37 4.96 3.29 -17.52
CA VAL A 37 6.26 2.98 -16.94
C VAL A 37 6.57 4.06 -15.90
N GLY A 38 6.95 3.67 -14.70
CA GLY A 38 7.23 4.60 -13.61
C GLY A 38 8.43 4.18 -12.78
N THR A 39 9.05 5.13 -12.10
CA THR A 39 10.20 4.88 -11.21
C THR A 39 9.82 4.26 -9.87
N ASP A 40 8.54 4.23 -9.52
CA ASP A 40 8.04 3.60 -8.31
C ASP A 40 7.61 2.16 -8.57
N SER A 41 7.96 1.23 -7.68
CA SER A 41 7.61 -0.18 -7.78
C SER A 41 6.08 -0.43 -7.81
N HIS A 42 5.29 0.42 -7.13
CA HIS A 42 3.83 0.31 -7.10
C HIS A 42 3.11 0.95 -8.31
N THR A 43 3.86 1.38 -9.34
CA THR A 43 3.31 1.69 -10.67
C THR A 43 2.39 0.57 -11.19
N THR A 44 2.67 -0.66 -10.76
CA THR A 44 1.86 -1.85 -11.07
C THR A 44 0.39 -1.75 -10.68
N MET A 45 0.01 -0.84 -9.80
CA MET A 45 -1.40 -0.62 -9.41
C MET A 45 -2.32 -0.38 -10.61
N ILE A 46 -1.81 0.24 -11.65
CA ILE A 46 -2.59 0.57 -12.85
C ILE A 46 -3.08 -0.66 -13.61
N ASN A 47 -2.45 -1.81 -13.42
CA ASN A 47 -2.88 -3.06 -14.04
C ASN A 47 -4.27 -3.51 -13.58
N GLY A 48 -4.73 -3.04 -12.41
CA GLY A 48 -6.11 -3.23 -11.95
C GLY A 48 -7.14 -2.58 -12.88
N LEU A 49 -6.77 -1.51 -13.59
CA LEU A 49 -7.60 -0.80 -14.57
C LEU A 49 -7.55 -1.46 -15.98
N GLY A 50 -6.65 -2.43 -16.19
CA GLY A 50 -6.41 -3.02 -17.50
C GLY A 50 -5.38 -2.26 -18.35
N VAL A 51 -4.60 -1.39 -17.73
CA VAL A 51 -3.45 -0.71 -18.33
C VAL A 51 -2.18 -1.48 -17.97
N LEU A 52 -1.40 -1.89 -18.96
CA LEU A 52 -0.14 -2.56 -18.69
C LEU A 52 0.88 -1.57 -18.14
N GLY A 53 1.29 -1.79 -16.89
CA GLY A 53 2.21 -0.91 -16.19
C GLY A 53 3.14 -1.64 -15.23
N TRP A 54 4.39 -1.16 -15.11
CA TRP A 54 5.37 -1.69 -14.16
C TRP A 54 6.37 -0.63 -13.73
N GLY A 55 7.03 -0.90 -12.59
CA GLY A 55 8.11 -0.09 -12.08
C GLY A 55 9.43 -0.39 -12.78
N VAL A 56 10.23 0.65 -13.01
CA VAL A 56 11.58 0.58 -13.59
C VAL A 56 12.54 1.43 -12.76
N GLY A 57 13.84 1.21 -12.92
CA GLY A 57 14.84 2.10 -12.34
C GLY A 57 14.88 3.48 -12.99
N GLY A 58 15.51 4.45 -12.34
CA GLY A 58 15.60 5.82 -12.83
C GLY A 58 16.22 5.93 -14.23
N ILE A 59 17.25 5.12 -14.52
CA ILE A 59 17.92 5.11 -15.83
C ILE A 59 16.97 4.68 -16.96
N GLU A 60 16.15 3.64 -16.72
CA GLU A 60 15.16 3.21 -17.71
C GLU A 60 14.05 4.24 -17.91
N ALA A 61 13.60 4.88 -16.81
CA ALA A 61 12.63 5.95 -16.91
C ALA A 61 13.17 7.15 -17.70
N GLU A 62 14.41 7.57 -17.47
CA GLU A 62 15.09 8.60 -18.24
C GLU A 62 15.22 8.22 -19.73
N ALA A 63 15.56 6.96 -20.03
CA ALA A 63 15.61 6.46 -21.39
C ALA A 63 14.25 6.60 -22.10
N VAL A 64 13.16 6.25 -21.44
CA VAL A 64 11.80 6.41 -21.96
C VAL A 64 11.47 7.88 -22.19
N MET A 65 11.78 8.78 -21.24
CA MET A 65 11.57 10.22 -21.40
C MET A 65 12.35 10.81 -22.57
N LEU A 66 13.51 10.24 -22.89
CA LEU A 66 14.35 10.62 -24.03
C LEU A 66 13.95 9.92 -25.35
N GLY A 67 12.88 9.10 -25.33
CA GLY A 67 12.41 8.38 -26.51
C GLY A 67 13.27 7.16 -26.88
N GLN A 68 14.07 6.64 -25.95
CA GLN A 68 14.86 5.43 -26.16
C GLN A 68 14.02 4.19 -25.86
N PRO A 69 14.17 3.10 -26.62
CA PRO A 69 13.45 1.87 -26.35
C PRO A 69 14.00 1.13 -25.12
N ILE A 70 13.09 0.55 -24.34
CA ILE A 70 13.44 -0.43 -23.30
C ILE A 70 13.33 -1.83 -23.90
N TYR A 71 14.31 -2.67 -23.64
CA TYR A 71 14.32 -4.06 -24.06
C TYR A 71 13.90 -4.95 -22.90
N MET A 72 12.90 -5.80 -23.15
CA MET A 72 12.45 -6.79 -22.19
C MET A 72 12.38 -8.16 -22.89
N LEU A 73 12.89 -9.19 -22.21
CA LEU A 73 12.65 -10.56 -22.63
C LEU A 73 11.17 -10.89 -22.49
N ALA A 74 10.63 -11.67 -23.42
CA ALA A 74 9.24 -12.14 -23.29
C ALA A 74 9.08 -12.90 -21.96
N PRO A 75 8.25 -12.41 -21.03
CA PRO A 75 8.14 -13.01 -19.70
C PRO A 75 7.31 -14.29 -19.74
N ASP A 76 7.57 -15.18 -18.79
CA ASP A 76 6.60 -16.20 -18.43
C ASP A 76 5.34 -15.53 -17.89
N VAL A 77 4.17 -16.10 -18.20
CA VAL A 77 2.88 -15.62 -17.70
C VAL A 77 2.24 -16.70 -16.82
N ILE A 78 2.00 -16.34 -15.57
CA ILE A 78 1.31 -17.19 -14.60
C ILE A 78 -0.17 -16.79 -14.55
N GLY A 79 -1.06 -17.72 -14.88
CA GLY A 79 -2.49 -17.50 -14.74
C GLY A 79 -2.96 -17.76 -13.31
N VAL A 80 -3.74 -16.86 -12.74
CA VAL A 80 -4.42 -17.06 -11.46
C VAL A 80 -5.92 -17.08 -11.67
N ARG A 81 -6.52 -18.26 -11.55
CA ARG A 81 -7.97 -18.43 -11.65
C ARG A 81 -8.64 -18.10 -10.32
N LEU A 82 -9.46 -17.08 -10.30
CA LEU A 82 -10.28 -16.69 -9.15
C LEU A 82 -11.69 -17.31 -9.30
N THR A 83 -12.18 -17.93 -8.24
CA THR A 83 -13.55 -18.49 -8.16
C THR A 83 -14.23 -18.03 -6.87
N GLY A 84 -15.55 -18.19 -6.79
CA GLY A 84 -16.32 -17.82 -5.60
C GLY A 84 -16.39 -16.31 -5.37
N ARG A 85 -16.56 -15.93 -4.11
CA ARG A 85 -16.61 -14.54 -3.63
C ARG A 85 -16.14 -14.46 -2.19
N LEU A 86 -15.70 -13.27 -1.74
CA LEU A 86 -15.35 -13.06 -0.35
C LEU A 86 -16.56 -13.26 0.58
N SER A 87 -16.32 -13.86 1.74
CA SER A 87 -17.32 -13.98 2.80
C SER A 87 -17.56 -12.64 3.49
N PRO A 88 -18.73 -12.40 4.10
CA PRO A 88 -18.96 -11.22 4.92
C PRO A 88 -17.86 -11.02 5.98
N GLY A 89 -17.44 -9.78 6.18
CA GLY A 89 -16.37 -9.43 7.12
C GLY A 89 -14.94 -9.61 6.58
N VAL A 90 -14.77 -10.27 5.43
CA VAL A 90 -13.47 -10.42 4.76
C VAL A 90 -13.25 -9.25 3.78
N THR A 91 -12.08 -8.66 3.83
CA THR A 91 -11.75 -7.46 3.05
C THR A 91 -10.89 -7.76 1.81
N ALA A 92 -10.82 -6.78 0.90
CA ALA A 92 -9.87 -6.84 -0.22
C ALA A 92 -8.40 -6.99 0.24
N THR A 93 -8.07 -6.44 1.39
CA THR A 93 -6.73 -6.57 1.99
C THR A 93 -6.43 -8.03 2.35
N ASP A 94 -7.37 -8.71 3.01
CA ASP A 94 -7.20 -10.12 3.39
C ASP A 94 -6.97 -11.01 2.16
N MET A 95 -7.74 -10.77 1.11
CA MET A 95 -7.59 -11.44 -0.19
C MET A 95 -6.22 -11.15 -0.80
N THR A 96 -5.80 -9.90 -0.78
CA THR A 96 -4.51 -9.49 -1.35
C THR A 96 -3.35 -10.13 -0.59
N LEU A 97 -3.39 -10.16 0.75
CA LEU A 97 -2.37 -10.84 1.56
C LEU A 97 -2.31 -12.35 1.26
N ARG A 98 -3.48 -13.00 1.03
CA ARG A 98 -3.51 -14.41 0.62
C ARG A 98 -2.89 -14.64 -0.76
N ILE A 99 -3.11 -13.73 -1.69
CA ILE A 99 -2.51 -13.76 -3.03
C ILE A 99 -0.99 -13.55 -2.94
N VAL A 100 -0.54 -12.61 -2.10
CA VAL A 100 0.89 -12.35 -1.88
C VAL A 100 1.60 -13.61 -1.35
N GLU A 101 1.04 -14.25 -0.33
CA GLU A 101 1.55 -15.50 0.23
C GLU A 101 1.65 -16.59 -0.87
N MET A 102 0.56 -16.87 -1.57
CA MET A 102 0.45 -17.91 -2.60
C MET A 102 1.45 -17.70 -3.76
N LEU A 103 1.54 -16.47 -4.27
CA LEU A 103 2.41 -16.16 -5.40
C LEU A 103 3.89 -16.13 -4.98
N ARG A 104 4.18 -15.68 -3.76
CA ARG A 104 5.55 -15.70 -3.23
C ARG A 104 6.03 -17.13 -3.03
N GLU A 105 5.18 -18.01 -2.52
CA GLU A 105 5.46 -19.44 -2.37
C GLU A 105 5.69 -20.12 -3.73
N HIS A 106 4.89 -19.79 -4.75
CA HIS A 106 5.05 -20.32 -6.10
C HIS A 106 6.34 -19.83 -6.80
N GLY A 107 6.79 -18.62 -6.48
CA GLY A 107 7.97 -18.02 -7.11
C GLY A 107 7.69 -17.40 -8.47
N VAL A 108 7.21 -16.15 -8.47
CA VAL A 108 6.83 -15.39 -9.68
C VAL A 108 7.81 -14.27 -10.04
N VAL A 109 9.01 -14.27 -9.46
CA VAL A 109 10.02 -13.23 -9.70
C VAL A 109 10.36 -13.13 -11.20
N GLY A 110 10.25 -11.92 -11.75
CA GLY A 110 10.49 -11.63 -13.16
C GLY A 110 9.42 -12.14 -14.13
N LYS A 111 8.28 -12.64 -13.60
CA LYS A 111 7.16 -13.13 -14.42
C LYS A 111 6.01 -12.12 -14.41
N PHE A 112 5.12 -12.26 -15.37
CA PHE A 112 3.81 -11.60 -15.35
C PHE A 112 2.79 -12.53 -14.68
N VAL A 113 1.86 -11.93 -13.95
CA VAL A 113 0.69 -12.64 -13.40
C VAL A 113 -0.56 -12.08 -14.08
N GLU A 114 -1.42 -12.92 -14.61
CA GLU A 114 -2.73 -12.52 -15.15
C GLU A 114 -3.84 -13.17 -14.32
N PHE A 115 -4.76 -12.35 -13.82
CA PHE A 115 -5.92 -12.79 -13.05
C PHE A 115 -7.13 -12.97 -13.96
N PHE A 116 -7.87 -14.05 -13.76
CA PHE A 116 -9.06 -14.38 -14.53
C PHE A 116 -10.00 -15.30 -13.74
N GLY A 117 -11.11 -15.73 -14.34
CA GLY A 117 -12.05 -16.64 -13.71
C GLY A 117 -13.35 -15.96 -13.26
N SER A 118 -14.31 -16.78 -12.82
CA SER A 118 -15.65 -16.30 -12.43
C SER A 118 -15.65 -15.39 -11.21
N GLY A 119 -14.66 -15.54 -10.32
CA GLY A 119 -14.50 -14.69 -9.14
C GLY A 119 -14.19 -13.23 -9.45
N MET A 120 -13.66 -12.92 -10.66
CA MET A 120 -13.40 -11.54 -11.07
C MET A 120 -14.65 -10.64 -11.07
N SER A 121 -15.82 -11.20 -11.40
CA SER A 121 -17.07 -10.44 -11.41
C SER A 121 -17.51 -9.97 -10.02
N ALA A 122 -17.04 -10.63 -8.96
CA ALA A 122 -17.31 -10.28 -7.57
C ALA A 122 -16.37 -9.17 -7.05
N LEU A 123 -15.27 -8.87 -7.76
CA LEU A 123 -14.29 -7.87 -7.39
C LEU A 123 -14.62 -6.51 -8.01
N THR A 124 -14.60 -5.47 -7.19
CA THR A 124 -14.58 -4.09 -7.70
C THR A 124 -13.25 -3.81 -8.40
N LEU A 125 -13.19 -2.74 -9.18
CA LEU A 125 -11.91 -2.35 -9.76
C LEU A 125 -10.90 -1.95 -8.67
N ALA A 126 -11.34 -1.34 -7.59
CA ALA A 126 -10.50 -0.97 -6.46
C ALA A 126 -9.87 -2.21 -5.79
N ASP A 127 -10.60 -3.33 -5.68
CA ASP A 127 -10.07 -4.60 -5.18
C ASP A 127 -8.95 -5.13 -6.10
N ARG A 128 -9.16 -5.06 -7.42
CA ARG A 128 -8.16 -5.45 -8.43
C ARG A 128 -6.92 -4.56 -8.36
N ALA A 129 -7.11 -3.26 -8.18
CA ALA A 129 -6.02 -2.30 -8.02
C ALA A 129 -5.19 -2.58 -6.76
N THR A 130 -5.83 -2.98 -5.65
CA THR A 130 -5.17 -3.40 -4.41
C THR A 130 -4.25 -4.60 -4.66
N ILE A 131 -4.72 -5.62 -5.37
CA ILE A 131 -3.93 -6.80 -5.74
C ILE A 131 -2.77 -6.41 -6.68
N ALA A 132 -3.07 -5.64 -7.72
CA ALA A 132 -2.07 -5.21 -8.71
C ALA A 132 -0.98 -4.33 -8.09
N ASN A 133 -1.33 -3.50 -7.10
CA ASN A 133 -0.40 -2.66 -6.34
C ASN A 133 0.69 -3.49 -5.67
N MET A 134 0.34 -4.63 -5.08
CA MET A 134 1.28 -5.49 -4.35
C MET A 134 2.07 -6.46 -5.25
N ALA A 135 2.16 -6.22 -6.56
CA ALA A 135 2.99 -7.03 -7.44
C ALA A 135 4.47 -7.11 -7.01
N PRO A 136 5.11 -6.03 -6.55
CA PRO A 136 6.46 -6.11 -5.99
C PRO A 136 6.55 -7.02 -4.76
N GLU A 137 5.55 -6.99 -3.89
CA GLU A 137 5.54 -7.77 -2.65
C GLU A 137 5.41 -9.28 -2.93
N TYR A 138 4.61 -9.69 -3.92
CA TYR A 138 4.64 -11.10 -4.35
C TYR A 138 5.75 -11.42 -5.35
N GLY A 139 6.48 -10.41 -5.84
CA GLY A 139 7.70 -10.57 -6.64
C GLY A 139 7.48 -10.61 -8.16
N ALA A 140 6.29 -10.35 -8.67
CA ALA A 140 6.02 -10.31 -10.11
C ALA A 140 6.35 -8.94 -10.71
N THR A 141 6.62 -8.92 -12.02
CA THR A 141 6.77 -7.66 -12.76
C THR A 141 5.45 -6.88 -12.79
N CYS A 142 4.32 -7.57 -12.94
CA CYS A 142 2.98 -6.99 -12.82
C CYS A 142 1.94 -8.06 -12.48
N GLY A 143 0.80 -7.61 -11.95
CA GLY A 143 -0.40 -8.42 -11.73
C GLY A 143 -1.56 -7.84 -12.52
N PHE A 144 -1.80 -8.36 -13.72
CA PHE A 144 -2.68 -7.78 -14.72
C PHE A 144 -4.11 -8.30 -14.60
N PHE A 145 -5.07 -7.37 -14.70
CA PHE A 145 -6.50 -7.65 -14.82
C PHE A 145 -6.98 -7.19 -16.20
N PRO A 146 -7.64 -8.04 -16.99
CA PRO A 146 -8.17 -7.64 -18.27
C PRO A 146 -9.35 -6.66 -18.12
N VAL A 147 -9.59 -5.88 -19.19
CA VAL A 147 -10.68 -4.90 -19.25
C VAL A 147 -12.02 -5.60 -19.34
N ASP A 148 -12.98 -5.20 -18.51
CA ASP A 148 -14.36 -5.68 -18.50
C ASP A 148 -15.33 -4.56 -18.07
N GLU A 149 -16.59 -4.92 -17.80
CA GLU A 149 -17.63 -3.98 -17.37
C GLU A 149 -17.24 -3.23 -16.08
N ARG A 150 -16.52 -3.88 -15.14
CA ARG A 150 -16.05 -3.23 -13.91
C ARG A 150 -15.07 -2.09 -14.19
N THR A 151 -14.27 -2.23 -15.24
CA THR A 151 -13.40 -1.14 -15.71
C THR A 151 -14.25 0.07 -16.16
N LEU A 152 -15.29 -0.16 -16.96
CA LEU A 152 -16.16 0.91 -17.43
C LEU A 152 -16.97 1.58 -16.30
N GLU A 153 -17.47 0.77 -15.34
CA GLU A 153 -18.14 1.29 -14.14
C GLU A 153 -17.23 2.22 -13.34
N TYR A 154 -15.98 1.83 -13.15
CA TYR A 154 -14.99 2.66 -12.45
C TYR A 154 -14.64 3.94 -13.22
N MET A 155 -14.50 3.87 -14.54
CA MET A 155 -14.29 5.06 -15.37
C MET A 155 -15.45 6.04 -15.24
N ARG A 156 -16.71 5.56 -15.18
CA ARG A 156 -17.89 6.40 -14.92
C ARG A 156 -17.82 7.02 -13.52
N LEU A 157 -17.53 6.20 -12.49
CA LEU A 157 -17.42 6.66 -11.11
C LEU A 157 -16.35 7.75 -10.96
N THR A 158 -15.22 7.60 -11.63
CA THR A 158 -14.12 8.57 -11.57
C THR A 158 -14.29 9.75 -12.54
N GLY A 159 -15.46 9.86 -13.17
CA GLY A 159 -15.89 11.05 -13.91
C GLY A 159 -15.36 11.19 -15.32
N ARG A 160 -14.85 10.08 -15.94
CA ARG A 160 -14.47 10.09 -17.35
C ARG A 160 -15.68 10.27 -18.25
N GLU A 161 -15.47 10.90 -19.42
CA GLU A 161 -16.53 11.18 -20.39
C GLU A 161 -17.05 9.90 -21.05
N GLU A 162 -18.38 9.79 -21.24
CA GLU A 162 -19.00 8.61 -21.86
C GLU A 162 -18.45 8.32 -23.27
N SER A 163 -18.07 9.32 -24.04
CA SER A 163 -17.46 9.12 -25.35
C SER A 163 -16.12 8.39 -25.27
N ALA A 164 -15.30 8.68 -24.25
CA ALA A 164 -14.04 7.99 -24.01
C ALA A 164 -14.30 6.54 -23.53
N ILE A 165 -15.28 6.35 -22.63
CA ILE A 165 -15.65 5.04 -22.11
C ILE A 165 -16.14 4.12 -23.23
N ASN A 166 -17.03 4.61 -24.09
CA ASN A 166 -17.51 3.87 -25.26
C ASN A 166 -16.37 3.51 -26.22
N GLY A 167 -15.44 4.45 -26.46
CA GLY A 167 -14.25 4.20 -27.27
C GLY A 167 -13.35 3.10 -26.70
N VAL A 168 -13.15 3.07 -25.38
CA VAL A 168 -12.41 2.01 -24.69
C VAL A 168 -13.10 0.66 -24.87
N GLU A 169 -14.42 0.60 -24.69
CA GLU A 169 -15.18 -0.63 -24.87
C GLU A 169 -15.06 -1.18 -26.29
N GLU A 170 -15.32 -0.33 -27.29
CA GLU A 170 -15.24 -0.69 -28.72
C GLU A 170 -13.82 -1.14 -29.10
N TYR A 171 -12.80 -0.38 -28.67
CA TYR A 171 -11.42 -0.70 -28.94
C TYR A 171 -11.02 -2.05 -28.32
N CYS A 172 -11.29 -2.27 -27.03
CA CYS A 172 -10.93 -3.49 -26.34
C CYS A 172 -11.64 -4.72 -26.94
N LYS A 173 -12.90 -4.60 -27.35
CA LYS A 173 -13.63 -5.67 -28.04
C LYS A 173 -13.03 -5.95 -29.43
N ALA A 174 -12.70 -4.93 -30.19
CA ALA A 174 -12.12 -5.07 -31.52
C ALA A 174 -10.69 -5.68 -31.49
N GLN A 175 -9.92 -5.40 -30.45
CA GLN A 175 -8.56 -5.91 -30.28
C GLN A 175 -8.47 -7.24 -29.52
N GLY A 176 -9.61 -7.81 -29.05
CA GLY A 176 -9.61 -9.03 -28.25
C GLY A 176 -9.03 -8.86 -26.84
N LEU A 177 -9.00 -7.62 -26.32
CA LEU A 177 -8.56 -7.26 -24.96
C LEU A 177 -9.71 -7.27 -23.94
N TRP A 178 -10.95 -7.38 -24.44
CA TRP A 178 -12.15 -7.47 -23.59
C TRP A 178 -12.25 -8.84 -22.93
N TYR A 179 -12.45 -8.86 -21.62
CA TYR A 179 -12.61 -10.11 -20.89
C TYR A 179 -14.01 -10.71 -21.06
N ASP A 180 -14.05 -11.97 -21.50
CA ASP A 180 -15.25 -12.79 -21.54
C ASP A 180 -15.02 -14.05 -20.70
N VAL A 181 -15.77 -14.19 -19.61
CA VAL A 181 -15.68 -15.35 -18.72
C VAL A 181 -16.03 -16.68 -19.42
N ASN A 182 -16.76 -16.63 -20.54
CA ASN A 182 -17.12 -17.80 -21.34
C ASN A 182 -16.14 -18.10 -22.48
N ALA A 183 -15.15 -17.23 -22.69
CA ALA A 183 -14.13 -17.47 -23.70
C ALA A 183 -13.27 -18.69 -23.34
N ALA A 184 -12.67 -19.30 -24.37
CA ALA A 184 -11.71 -20.38 -24.15
C ALA A 184 -10.55 -19.88 -23.27
N GLU A 185 -10.16 -20.70 -22.31
CA GLU A 185 -9.05 -20.39 -21.42
C GLU A 185 -7.76 -20.23 -22.21
N LYS A 186 -7.02 -19.18 -21.87
CA LYS A 186 -5.69 -18.92 -22.44
C LYS A 186 -4.69 -19.95 -21.94
N SER A 187 -3.63 -20.15 -22.71
CA SER A 187 -2.49 -20.98 -22.29
C SER A 187 -1.52 -20.15 -21.46
N TYR A 188 -1.23 -20.58 -20.24
CA TYR A 188 -0.28 -19.97 -19.33
C TYR A 188 0.93 -20.86 -19.13
N THR A 189 2.06 -20.29 -18.70
CA THR A 189 3.26 -21.06 -18.30
C THR A 189 2.96 -21.95 -17.09
N ALA A 190 2.18 -21.44 -16.13
CA ALA A 190 1.61 -22.20 -15.03
C ALA A 190 0.25 -21.63 -14.64
N LEU A 191 -0.57 -22.45 -13.99
CA LEU A 191 -1.90 -22.09 -13.53
C LEU A 191 -2.00 -22.28 -12.02
N LEU A 192 -2.48 -21.26 -11.33
CA LEU A 192 -2.84 -21.29 -9.92
C LEU A 192 -4.34 -21.03 -9.79
N GLU A 193 -4.93 -21.52 -8.71
CA GLU A 193 -6.35 -21.35 -8.42
C GLU A 193 -6.54 -20.83 -7.00
N LEU A 194 -7.46 -19.89 -6.83
CA LEU A 194 -7.89 -19.38 -5.54
C LEU A 194 -9.42 -19.30 -5.49
N ASP A 195 -10.02 -20.07 -4.58
CA ASP A 195 -11.42 -19.92 -4.22
C ASP A 195 -11.56 -18.82 -3.15
N LEU A 196 -12.16 -17.70 -3.53
CA LEU A 196 -12.34 -16.54 -2.65
C LEU A 196 -13.16 -16.84 -1.39
N ASN A 197 -14.00 -17.89 -1.41
CA ASN A 197 -14.73 -18.33 -0.20
C ASN A 197 -13.78 -18.87 0.90
N THR A 198 -12.55 -19.24 0.55
CA THR A 198 -11.57 -19.78 1.51
C THR A 198 -10.74 -18.72 2.20
N VAL A 199 -10.80 -17.48 1.73
CA VAL A 199 -10.05 -16.36 2.31
C VAL A 199 -10.59 -16.05 3.72
N ARG A 200 -9.68 -15.83 4.67
CA ARG A 200 -9.97 -15.48 6.06
C ARG A 200 -9.42 -14.10 6.38
N PRO A 201 -10.01 -13.39 7.35
CA PRO A 201 -9.40 -12.18 7.90
C PRO A 201 -7.97 -12.46 8.37
N ALA A 202 -7.04 -11.57 8.06
CA ALA A 202 -5.63 -11.84 8.29
C ALA A 202 -4.81 -10.55 8.47
N LEU A 203 -3.62 -10.72 9.04
CA LEU A 203 -2.54 -9.75 9.02
C LEU A 203 -1.34 -10.37 8.28
N ALA A 204 -0.30 -9.57 8.01
CA ALA A 204 0.97 -10.10 7.54
C ALA A 204 2.13 -9.46 8.31
N GLY A 205 3.00 -10.27 8.88
CA GLY A 205 4.13 -9.83 9.71
C GLY A 205 4.77 -11.01 10.45
N PRO A 206 5.70 -10.68 11.36
CA PRO A 206 6.02 -9.36 11.91
C PRO A 206 6.96 -8.48 11.07
N LYS A 207 7.52 -8.99 9.98
CA LYS A 207 8.60 -8.29 9.25
C LYS A 207 8.49 -8.36 7.72
N ARG A 208 7.55 -9.13 7.15
CA ARG A 208 7.43 -9.30 5.70
C ARG A 208 5.97 -9.38 5.23
N PRO A 209 5.65 -8.86 4.05
CA PRO A 209 4.27 -8.85 3.52
C PRO A 209 3.71 -10.25 3.20
N GLN A 210 4.58 -11.22 2.91
CA GLN A 210 4.18 -12.60 2.58
C GLN A 210 3.96 -13.49 3.80
N ASP A 211 4.37 -13.05 4.99
CA ASP A 211 4.20 -13.82 6.22
C ASP A 211 2.79 -13.59 6.78
N ARG A 212 1.82 -14.18 6.10
CA ARG A 212 0.40 -14.04 6.42
C ARG A 212 0.04 -14.87 7.65
N VAL A 213 -0.77 -14.29 8.54
CA VAL A 213 -1.30 -14.90 9.74
C VAL A 213 -2.81 -14.69 9.80
N ASP A 214 -3.59 -15.74 9.96
CA ASP A 214 -5.04 -15.61 10.18
C ASP A 214 -5.32 -14.82 11.47
N LEU A 215 -6.37 -14.00 11.47
CA LEU A 215 -6.71 -13.17 12.63
C LEU A 215 -6.92 -14.00 13.89
N ALA A 216 -7.52 -15.20 13.77
CA ALA A 216 -7.73 -16.14 14.84
C ALA A 216 -6.43 -16.67 15.48
N ASP A 217 -5.34 -16.71 14.72
CA ASP A 217 -4.05 -17.23 15.16
C ASP A 217 -3.09 -16.12 15.64
N MET A 218 -3.48 -14.85 15.47
CA MET A 218 -2.59 -13.69 15.65
C MET A 218 -1.97 -13.64 17.06
N LYS A 219 -2.78 -13.86 18.10
CA LYS A 219 -2.31 -13.86 19.49
C LYS A 219 -1.22 -14.91 19.72
N THR A 220 -1.49 -16.15 19.32
CA THR A 220 -0.55 -17.27 19.47
C THR A 220 0.73 -17.03 18.67
N HIS A 221 0.57 -16.60 17.41
CA HIS A 221 1.70 -16.27 16.53
C HIS A 221 2.61 -15.19 17.13
N PHE A 222 2.03 -14.11 17.66
CA PHE A 222 2.85 -13.04 18.25
C PHE A 222 3.60 -13.54 19.49
N VAL A 223 2.93 -14.23 20.42
CA VAL A 223 3.56 -14.78 21.64
C VAL A 223 4.71 -15.73 21.29
N GLU A 224 4.51 -16.64 20.34
CA GLU A 224 5.55 -17.56 19.88
C GLU A 224 6.72 -16.82 19.21
N SER A 225 6.45 -15.74 18.50
CA SER A 225 7.49 -14.94 17.83
C SER A 225 8.47 -14.27 18.79
N LEU A 226 8.07 -14.00 20.04
CA LEU A 226 8.93 -13.34 21.03
C LEU A 226 10.19 -14.18 21.33
N THR A 227 10.04 -15.48 21.51
CA THR A 227 11.16 -16.42 21.84
C THR A 227 11.72 -17.18 20.64
N ALA A 228 11.03 -17.15 19.49
CA ALA A 228 11.53 -17.76 18.28
C ALA A 228 12.91 -17.17 17.90
N GLU A 229 13.74 -17.99 17.25
CA GLU A 229 15.08 -17.57 16.82
C GLU A 229 15.04 -16.23 16.06
N LEU A 230 15.99 -15.36 16.39
CA LEU A 230 16.09 -14.04 15.78
C LEU A 230 16.18 -14.17 14.25
N GLY A 231 15.22 -13.55 13.56
CA GLY A 231 15.10 -13.64 12.11
C GLY A 231 13.80 -13.03 11.61
N HIS A 232 13.32 -13.51 10.48
CA HIS A 232 12.10 -12.97 9.87
C HIS A 232 10.82 -13.21 10.70
N HIS A 233 10.80 -14.31 11.47
CA HIS A 233 9.62 -14.75 12.23
C HIS A 233 9.79 -14.62 13.74
N GLY A 234 10.98 -14.26 14.23
CA GLY A 234 11.29 -14.25 15.65
C GLY A 234 12.07 -13.04 16.12
N HIS A 235 11.99 -12.80 17.43
CA HIS A 235 12.64 -11.70 18.14
C HIS A 235 13.78 -12.15 19.04
N GLY A 236 13.90 -13.45 19.33
CA GLY A 236 15.02 -14.06 20.06
C GLY A 236 15.11 -13.63 21.51
N LEU A 237 13.99 -13.34 22.18
CA LEU A 237 13.99 -13.02 23.61
C LEU A 237 14.24 -14.26 24.45
N ASP A 238 15.00 -14.09 25.53
CA ASP A 238 15.14 -15.11 26.56
C ASP A 238 13.90 -15.12 27.48
N ASP A 239 13.61 -16.28 28.12
CA ASP A 239 12.47 -16.43 29.05
C ASP A 239 12.44 -15.37 30.16
N ALA A 240 13.61 -14.89 30.60
CA ALA A 240 13.71 -13.84 31.61
C ALA A 240 13.27 -12.46 31.12
N GLU A 241 13.35 -12.22 29.82
CA GLU A 241 12.99 -10.94 29.19
C GLU A 241 11.49 -10.83 28.93
N LEU A 242 10.76 -11.96 28.82
CA LEU A 242 9.32 -11.97 28.53
C LEU A 242 8.45 -11.18 29.53
N SER A 243 8.94 -10.96 30.74
CA SER A 243 8.24 -10.20 31.76
C SER A 243 8.64 -8.72 31.82
N ASN A 244 9.46 -8.26 30.89
CA ASN A 244 9.86 -6.85 30.86
C ASN A 244 8.65 -5.96 30.60
N SER A 245 8.58 -4.88 31.37
CA SER A 245 7.57 -3.83 31.22
C SER A 245 8.16 -2.49 31.66
N ALA A 246 7.54 -1.40 31.26
CA ALA A 246 7.93 -0.06 31.68
C ALA A 246 6.71 0.73 32.13
N ILE A 247 6.82 1.46 33.24
CA ILE A 247 5.79 2.41 33.67
C ILE A 247 6.06 3.74 32.94
N VAL A 248 5.10 4.18 32.15
CA VAL A 248 5.17 5.41 31.38
C VAL A 248 4.13 6.41 31.89
N GLU A 249 4.51 7.67 31.99
CA GLU A 249 3.60 8.79 32.26
C GLU A 249 3.61 9.71 31.03
N TYR A 250 2.50 9.75 30.30
CA TYR A 250 2.37 10.53 29.08
C TYR A 250 1.00 11.23 29.02
N ASN A 251 0.96 12.50 28.67
CA ASN A 251 -0.26 13.33 28.62
C ASN A 251 -1.09 13.32 29.91
N GLY A 252 -0.45 13.11 31.08
CA GLY A 252 -1.13 13.07 32.39
C GLY A 252 -1.77 11.72 32.71
N GLU A 253 -1.60 10.72 31.86
CA GLU A 253 -2.00 9.34 32.10
C GLU A 253 -0.79 8.49 32.46
N LYS A 254 -1.00 7.50 33.34
CA LYS A 254 0.03 6.54 33.74
C LYS A 254 -0.40 5.15 33.36
N PHE A 255 0.45 4.43 32.65
CA PHE A 255 0.18 3.08 32.15
C PHE A 255 1.46 2.23 32.15
N ASP A 256 1.28 0.92 32.10
CA ASP A 256 2.36 -0.05 31.89
C ASP A 256 2.47 -0.31 30.38
N LEU A 257 3.70 -0.17 29.83
CA LEU A 257 4.03 -0.54 28.47
C LEU A 257 4.70 -1.92 28.47
N ASN A 258 4.21 -2.84 27.64
CA ASN A 258 4.63 -4.23 27.62
C ASN A 258 5.06 -4.69 26.23
N HIS A 259 5.60 -5.91 26.12
CA HIS A 259 5.71 -6.55 24.81
C HIS A 259 4.34 -6.65 24.15
N GLY A 260 4.30 -6.52 22.82
CA GLY A 260 3.07 -6.59 22.05
C GLY A 260 2.24 -5.32 22.03
N ASP A 261 2.52 -4.33 22.86
CA ASP A 261 1.79 -3.07 22.79
C ASP A 261 1.97 -2.41 21.43
N VAL A 262 0.84 -2.03 20.82
CA VAL A 262 0.80 -1.35 19.53
C VAL A 262 1.08 0.13 19.77
N VAL A 263 2.24 0.60 19.36
CA VAL A 263 2.64 2.01 19.54
C VAL A 263 2.42 2.86 18.28
N ILE A 264 2.18 2.22 17.13
CA ILE A 264 1.83 2.89 15.87
C ILE A 264 0.65 2.17 15.22
N ALA A 265 -0.42 2.91 14.90
CA ALA A 265 -1.52 2.43 14.10
C ALA A 265 -1.80 3.45 12.97
N ALA A 266 -1.61 3.05 11.72
CA ALA A 266 -1.69 4.00 10.61
C ALA A 266 -2.49 3.48 9.43
N ILE A 267 -3.49 4.27 9.01
CA ILE A 267 -4.17 4.09 7.72
C ILE A 267 -3.37 4.88 6.69
N THR A 268 -2.64 4.17 5.82
CA THR A 268 -1.61 4.78 4.96
C THR A 268 -1.46 4.00 3.65
N SER A 269 -0.71 4.57 2.70
CA SER A 269 -0.30 3.92 1.45
C SER A 269 -1.38 3.88 0.36
N CYS A 270 -0.91 3.78 -0.89
CA CYS A 270 -1.75 3.64 -2.08
C CYS A 270 -2.54 2.32 -2.14
N THR A 271 -2.05 1.25 -1.48
CA THR A 271 -2.64 -0.10 -1.56
C THR A 271 -4.10 -0.11 -1.13
N ASN A 272 -4.38 0.34 0.08
CA ASN A 272 -5.71 0.28 0.67
C ASN A 272 -6.50 1.57 0.51
N THR A 273 -5.83 2.73 0.48
CA THR A 273 -6.51 4.03 0.46
C THR A 273 -7.20 4.35 -0.88
N SER A 274 -6.87 3.62 -1.95
CA SER A 274 -7.57 3.67 -3.23
C SER A 274 -8.88 2.88 -3.25
N ASN A 275 -9.15 2.09 -2.21
CA ASN A 275 -10.34 1.27 -2.11
C ASN A 275 -11.36 1.88 -1.13
N PRO A 276 -12.42 2.52 -1.65
CA PRO A 276 -13.43 3.15 -0.80
C PRO A 276 -14.11 2.18 0.15
N GLY A 277 -14.26 0.91 -0.24
CA GLY A 277 -14.89 -0.10 0.60
C GLY A 277 -14.18 -0.28 1.94
N VAL A 278 -12.87 -0.54 1.92
CA VAL A 278 -12.10 -0.73 3.16
C VAL A 278 -11.89 0.58 3.93
N MET A 279 -11.82 1.71 3.22
CA MET A 279 -11.69 3.01 3.86
C MET A 279 -12.95 3.39 4.62
N LEU A 280 -14.12 3.30 3.99
CA LEU A 280 -15.40 3.57 4.65
C LEU A 280 -15.68 2.57 5.77
N ALA A 281 -15.29 1.30 5.61
CA ALA A 281 -15.38 0.32 6.69
C ALA A 281 -14.57 0.72 7.93
N ALA A 282 -13.37 1.30 7.75
CA ALA A 282 -12.57 1.82 8.87
C ALA A 282 -13.28 3.01 9.58
N GLY A 283 -13.84 3.94 8.83
CA GLY A 283 -14.60 5.05 9.37
C GLY A 283 -15.88 4.60 10.10
N LEU A 284 -16.60 3.64 9.55
CA LEU A 284 -17.78 3.05 10.18
C LEU A 284 -17.42 2.31 11.47
N LEU A 285 -16.33 1.55 11.49
CA LEU A 285 -15.84 0.89 12.70
C LEU A 285 -15.50 1.93 13.79
N ALA A 286 -14.79 3.01 13.43
CA ALA A 286 -14.49 4.12 14.34
C ALA A 286 -15.79 4.73 14.92
N ARG A 287 -16.78 5.00 14.07
CA ARG A 287 -18.12 5.49 14.47
C ARG A 287 -18.82 4.54 15.44
N ASN A 288 -18.86 3.25 15.10
CA ASN A 288 -19.55 2.24 15.90
C ASN A 288 -18.85 2.03 17.25
N ALA A 289 -17.51 2.02 17.28
CA ALA A 289 -16.72 1.93 18.50
C ALA A 289 -16.94 3.15 19.42
N ARG A 290 -16.94 4.37 18.86
CA ARG A 290 -17.26 5.60 19.62
C ARG A 290 -18.67 5.55 20.25
N LYS A 291 -19.67 5.10 19.51
CA LYS A 291 -21.04 4.93 20.02
C LYS A 291 -21.12 3.97 21.20
N ARG A 292 -20.16 3.03 21.29
CA ARG A 292 -20.03 2.10 22.42
C ARG A 292 -19.13 2.63 23.55
N GLY A 293 -18.57 3.83 23.39
CA GLY A 293 -17.71 4.48 24.39
C GLY A 293 -16.27 3.97 24.38
N LEU A 294 -15.82 3.32 23.28
CA LEU A 294 -14.45 2.91 23.12
C LEU A 294 -13.57 4.08 22.64
N SER A 295 -12.29 4.02 23.00
CA SER A 295 -11.25 4.96 22.58
C SER A 295 -9.96 4.24 22.29
N VAL A 296 -9.08 4.88 21.54
CA VAL A 296 -7.71 4.41 21.30
C VAL A 296 -6.90 4.49 22.59
N LYS A 297 -5.95 3.56 22.78
CA LYS A 297 -5.07 3.57 23.94
C LYS A 297 -4.10 4.74 23.91
N PRO A 298 -3.73 5.30 25.09
CA PRO A 298 -2.92 6.52 25.15
C PRO A 298 -1.50 6.38 24.59
N TRP A 299 -0.97 5.16 24.52
CA TRP A 299 0.36 4.91 23.97
C TRP A 299 0.38 4.71 22.44
N VAL A 300 -0.80 4.63 21.78
CA VAL A 300 -0.91 4.39 20.35
C VAL A 300 -0.85 5.69 19.57
N LYS A 301 0.18 5.88 18.77
CA LYS A 301 0.27 6.95 17.79
C LYS A 301 -0.53 6.60 16.55
N THR A 302 -1.66 7.28 16.35
CA THR A 302 -2.54 7.07 15.19
C THR A 302 -2.29 8.10 14.08
N SER A 303 -2.56 7.71 12.83
CA SER A 303 -2.51 8.63 11.70
C SER A 303 -3.36 8.15 10.53
N LEU A 304 -3.81 9.09 9.70
CA LEU A 304 -4.50 8.87 8.43
C LEU A 304 -3.75 9.60 7.31
N ALA A 305 -3.30 8.86 6.31
CA ALA A 305 -2.67 9.42 5.12
C ALA A 305 -3.37 8.88 3.86
N PRO A 306 -4.45 9.56 3.40
CA PRO A 306 -5.19 9.16 2.22
C PRO A 306 -4.34 9.21 0.95
N GLY A 307 -4.64 8.36 -0.03
CA GLY A 307 -3.93 8.35 -1.30
C GLY A 307 -4.33 9.48 -2.25
N SER A 308 -5.52 10.08 -2.08
CA SER A 308 -5.96 11.26 -2.82
C SER A 308 -6.90 12.13 -2.00
N ARG A 309 -7.16 13.35 -2.48
CA ARG A 309 -8.13 14.26 -1.84
C ARG A 309 -9.58 13.80 -1.99
N VAL A 310 -9.87 12.88 -2.89
CA VAL A 310 -11.21 12.29 -3.02
C VAL A 310 -11.58 11.50 -1.78
N VAL A 311 -10.60 10.86 -1.12
CA VAL A 311 -10.82 10.12 0.13
C VAL A 311 -11.33 11.03 1.25
N THR A 312 -10.72 12.20 1.42
CA THR A 312 -11.20 13.18 2.41
C THR A 312 -12.58 13.73 2.03
N GLU A 313 -12.87 13.91 0.74
CA GLU A 313 -14.18 14.37 0.26
C GLU A 313 -15.30 13.41 0.69
N TYR A 314 -15.15 12.12 0.41
CA TYR A 314 -16.21 11.17 0.80
C TYR A 314 -16.26 10.92 2.31
N TYR A 315 -15.15 11.05 3.06
CA TYR A 315 -15.17 11.00 4.51
C TYR A 315 -15.92 12.19 5.12
N GLU A 316 -15.74 13.40 4.58
CA GLU A 316 -16.47 14.60 4.98
C GLU A 316 -17.97 14.46 4.65
N ALA A 317 -18.29 14.04 3.41
CA ALA A 317 -19.66 13.87 2.96
C ALA A 317 -20.46 12.83 3.78
N THR A 318 -19.80 11.81 4.29
CA THR A 318 -20.40 10.76 5.13
C THR A 318 -20.33 11.06 6.63
N GLY A 319 -19.62 12.14 7.02
CA GLY A 319 -19.37 12.52 8.42
C GLY A 319 -18.41 11.58 9.15
N LEU A 320 -17.73 10.65 8.43
CA LEU A 320 -16.80 9.69 9.03
C LEU A 320 -15.44 10.29 9.38
N GLN A 321 -15.09 11.44 8.78
CA GLN A 321 -13.85 12.14 9.11
C GLN A 321 -13.84 12.58 10.58
N GLU A 322 -14.96 13.03 11.12
CA GLU A 322 -15.07 13.42 12.52
C GLU A 322 -14.88 12.21 13.45
N ASP A 323 -15.52 11.07 13.10
CA ASP A 323 -15.39 9.84 13.87
C ASP A 323 -13.93 9.33 13.91
N LEU A 324 -13.22 9.40 12.80
CA LEU A 324 -11.80 9.06 12.72
C LEU A 324 -10.92 10.05 13.51
N ASN A 325 -11.17 11.35 13.40
CA ASN A 325 -10.44 12.37 14.15
C ASN A 325 -10.56 12.18 15.66
N GLU A 326 -11.77 11.88 16.16
CA GLU A 326 -12.02 11.59 17.58
C GLU A 326 -11.30 10.32 18.07
N MET A 327 -11.05 9.37 17.16
CA MET A 327 -10.19 8.20 17.42
C MET A 327 -8.69 8.51 17.20
N GLY A 328 -8.32 9.77 16.97
CA GLY A 328 -6.95 10.21 16.75
C GLY A 328 -6.41 9.98 15.32
N PHE A 329 -7.18 9.37 14.41
CA PHE A 329 -6.80 9.19 13.01
C PHE A 329 -6.97 10.47 12.21
N ASN A 330 -6.16 11.48 12.55
CA ASN A 330 -6.13 12.75 11.84
C ASN A 330 -5.39 12.65 10.51
N VAL A 331 -5.81 13.42 9.51
CA VAL A 331 -5.10 13.51 8.24
C VAL A 331 -3.76 14.21 8.45
N VAL A 332 -2.67 13.49 8.24
CA VAL A 332 -1.29 14.00 8.41
C VAL A 332 -0.60 14.33 7.09
N GLY A 333 -1.16 13.88 5.97
CA GLY A 333 -0.64 14.08 4.62
C GLY A 333 -1.40 13.25 3.61
N TYR A 334 -0.94 13.25 2.36
CA TYR A 334 -1.48 12.42 1.29
C TYR A 334 -0.40 11.54 0.71
N GLY A 335 -0.64 10.23 0.69
CA GLY A 335 0.25 9.24 0.09
C GLY A 335 0.98 8.36 1.10
N CYS A 336 2.16 7.88 0.72
CA CYS A 336 2.97 7.00 1.56
C CYS A 336 3.66 7.79 2.66
N THR A 337 3.24 7.60 3.91
CA THR A 337 3.82 8.24 5.10
C THR A 337 4.44 7.18 6.02
N THR A 338 3.65 6.55 6.87
CA THR A 338 4.13 5.55 7.84
C THR A 338 4.77 4.34 7.18
N CYS A 339 4.26 3.90 6.04
CA CYS A 339 4.81 2.75 5.29
C CYS A 339 6.26 2.94 4.81
N ILE A 340 6.74 4.18 4.73
CA ILE A 340 8.12 4.54 4.37
C ILE A 340 8.89 5.20 5.53
N GLY A 341 8.42 5.05 6.77
CA GLY A 341 9.10 5.58 7.94
C GLY A 341 8.89 7.07 8.21
N ASN A 342 7.92 7.72 7.56
CA ASN A 342 7.64 9.15 7.72
C ASN A 342 6.54 9.45 8.76
N SER A 343 6.30 8.56 9.71
CA SER A 343 5.38 8.84 10.84
C SER A 343 5.96 9.80 11.88
N GLY A 344 7.24 10.15 11.76
CA GLY A 344 7.95 10.94 12.75
C GLY A 344 8.26 10.15 14.03
N PRO A 345 8.95 10.76 15.01
CA PRO A 345 9.36 10.09 16.24
C PRO A 345 8.15 9.69 17.09
N LEU A 346 8.29 8.66 17.90
CA LEU A 346 7.39 8.36 19.00
C LEU A 346 7.49 9.48 20.07
N PRO A 347 6.48 9.62 20.96
CA PRO A 347 6.65 10.43 22.16
C PRO A 347 7.89 10.00 22.93
N VAL A 348 8.66 10.97 23.45
CA VAL A 348 9.97 10.71 24.07
C VAL A 348 9.86 9.69 25.19
N GLU A 349 8.83 9.80 26.03
CA GLU A 349 8.59 8.93 27.17
C GLU A 349 8.35 7.47 26.76
N ILE A 350 7.66 7.26 25.65
CA ILE A 350 7.40 5.92 25.08
C ILE A 350 8.66 5.38 24.40
N ASP A 351 9.35 6.23 23.65
CA ASP A 351 10.57 5.89 22.92
C ASP A 351 11.70 5.44 23.87
N GLU A 352 11.92 6.19 24.95
CA GLU A 352 12.89 5.86 26.01
C GLU A 352 12.50 4.55 26.73
N ALA A 353 11.22 4.40 27.09
CA ALA A 353 10.73 3.19 27.76
C ALA A 353 10.95 1.91 26.95
N ILE A 354 10.71 1.97 25.62
CA ILE A 354 10.97 0.85 24.70
C ILE A 354 12.45 0.45 24.72
N GLU A 355 13.34 1.44 24.63
CA GLU A 355 14.78 1.20 24.55
C GLU A 355 15.34 0.70 25.88
N GLU A 356 15.03 1.36 27.00
CA GLU A 356 15.57 1.03 28.32
C GLU A 356 15.11 -0.34 28.84
N SER A 357 13.86 -0.74 28.49
CA SER A 357 13.30 -2.00 28.94
C SER A 357 13.41 -3.13 27.90
N GLY A 358 13.99 -2.83 26.71
CA GLY A 358 14.18 -3.81 25.65
C GLY A 358 12.87 -4.40 25.09
N LEU A 359 11.80 -3.60 25.04
CA LEU A 359 10.47 -4.07 24.66
C LEU A 359 10.37 -4.37 23.16
N VAL A 360 9.68 -5.45 22.83
CA VAL A 360 9.20 -5.74 21.48
C VAL A 360 7.79 -5.18 21.33
N VAL A 361 7.70 -3.96 20.82
CA VAL A 361 6.43 -3.28 20.56
C VAL A 361 6.01 -3.43 19.10
N GLY A 362 4.72 -3.22 18.84
CA GLY A 362 4.10 -3.43 17.56
C GLY A 362 3.68 -2.18 16.80
N SER A 363 3.56 -2.35 15.48
CA SER A 363 2.79 -1.46 14.63
C SER A 363 1.78 -2.23 13.79
N VAL A 364 0.61 -1.65 13.57
CA VAL A 364 -0.41 -2.18 12.66
C VAL A 364 -0.73 -1.10 11.63
N ILE A 365 -0.43 -1.38 10.37
CA ILE A 365 -0.55 -0.39 9.29
C ILE A 365 -1.28 -0.95 8.08
N SER A 366 -2.03 -0.15 7.37
CA SER A 366 -2.68 -0.55 6.12
C SER A 366 -1.76 -0.38 4.90
N GLY A 367 -0.47 -0.47 5.11
CA GLY A 367 0.55 -0.35 4.08
C GLY A 367 0.77 -1.62 3.25
N ASN A 368 1.86 -1.63 2.50
CA ASN A 368 2.28 -2.76 1.67
C ASN A 368 3.62 -3.36 2.08
N ARG A 369 4.42 -2.66 2.88
CA ARG A 369 5.74 -3.11 3.37
C ARG A 369 5.88 -2.85 4.86
N ASN A 370 6.43 -3.84 5.55
CA ASN A 370 6.61 -3.83 7.00
C ASN A 370 7.98 -4.38 7.43
N PHE A 371 9.00 -4.22 6.58
CA PHE A 371 10.35 -4.69 6.91
C PHE A 371 10.85 -4.05 8.21
N GLU A 372 11.67 -4.79 8.95
CA GLU A 372 12.24 -4.33 10.20
C GLU A 372 12.99 -3.01 10.01
N GLY A 373 12.75 -2.05 10.90
CA GLY A 373 13.31 -0.71 10.83
C GLY A 373 12.65 0.24 9.82
N ARG A 374 11.84 -0.26 8.88
CA ARG A 374 11.22 0.57 7.84
C ARG A 374 10.11 1.48 8.38
N VAL A 375 9.22 0.95 9.21
CA VAL A 375 8.11 1.74 9.78
C VAL A 375 8.64 2.69 10.85
N HIS A 376 9.45 2.17 11.77
CA HIS A 376 10.13 2.92 12.82
C HIS A 376 11.29 2.09 13.36
N SER A 377 12.44 2.72 13.62
CA SER A 377 13.68 2.03 14.02
C SER A 377 13.56 1.20 15.31
N LYS A 378 12.69 1.60 16.23
CA LYS A 378 12.47 0.93 17.52
C LYS A 378 11.27 -0.01 17.55
N VAL A 379 10.44 -0.04 16.50
CA VAL A 379 9.27 -0.93 16.41
C VAL A 379 9.67 -2.20 15.66
N LYS A 380 9.78 -3.31 16.39
CA LYS A 380 10.32 -4.56 15.87
C LYS A 380 9.27 -5.48 15.27
N ALA A 381 8.00 -5.38 15.70
CA ALA A 381 6.90 -6.21 15.23
C ALA A 381 5.90 -5.37 14.41
N SER A 382 6.06 -5.38 13.09
CA SER A 382 5.22 -4.56 12.20
C SER A 382 4.29 -5.46 11.38
N TYR A 383 2.98 -5.19 11.46
CA TYR A 383 1.96 -5.98 10.76
C TYR A 383 1.19 -5.13 9.75
N LEU A 384 1.02 -5.70 8.55
CA LEU A 384 0.10 -5.19 7.54
C LEU A 384 -1.30 -5.69 7.84
N ALA A 385 -2.30 -4.82 7.75
CA ALA A 385 -3.69 -5.16 8.00
C ALA A 385 -4.64 -4.29 7.16
N SER A 386 -5.90 -4.69 7.08
CA SER A 386 -6.94 -3.85 6.50
C SER A 386 -7.16 -2.58 7.33
N PRO A 387 -7.57 -1.45 6.72
CA PRO A 387 -7.88 -0.22 7.45
C PRO A 387 -8.82 -0.40 8.66
N PRO A 388 -9.91 -1.17 8.60
CA PRO A 388 -10.72 -1.42 9.79
C PRO A 388 -9.97 -2.19 10.89
N LEU A 389 -9.13 -3.16 10.55
CA LEU A 389 -8.29 -3.85 11.55
C LEU A 389 -7.22 -2.92 12.16
N VAL A 390 -6.70 -1.95 11.41
CA VAL A 390 -5.83 -0.90 11.99
C VAL A 390 -6.54 -0.14 13.09
N VAL A 391 -7.79 0.26 12.87
CA VAL A 391 -8.61 0.94 13.90
C VAL A 391 -8.87 0.01 15.08
N ALA A 392 -9.20 -1.25 14.83
CA ALA A 392 -9.43 -2.25 15.88
C ALA A 392 -8.20 -2.44 16.79
N TYR A 393 -7.02 -2.64 16.20
CA TYR A 393 -5.79 -2.78 16.98
C TYR A 393 -5.35 -1.50 17.70
N ALA A 394 -5.70 -0.33 17.19
CA ALA A 394 -5.48 0.93 17.92
C ALA A 394 -6.33 1.00 19.19
N ILE A 395 -7.57 0.51 19.14
CA ILE A 395 -8.48 0.44 20.29
C ILE A 395 -8.03 -0.64 21.28
N ALA A 396 -7.69 -1.83 20.79
CA ALA A 396 -7.17 -2.92 21.62
C ALA A 396 -5.84 -2.54 22.29
N GLY A 397 -4.95 -1.90 21.51
CA GLY A 397 -3.65 -1.40 21.98
C GLY A 397 -2.58 -2.46 22.14
N ASN A 398 -2.84 -3.72 21.83
CA ASN A 398 -1.88 -4.83 22.00
C ASN A 398 -2.09 -5.93 20.96
N LEU A 399 -1.02 -6.62 20.57
CA LEU A 399 -1.02 -7.77 19.64
C LEU A 399 -1.36 -9.09 20.31
N GLU A 400 -1.23 -9.19 21.64
CA GLU A 400 -1.58 -10.37 22.45
C GLU A 400 -3.08 -10.45 22.73
N ILE A 401 -3.89 -10.17 21.73
CA ILE A 401 -5.35 -10.23 21.82
C ILE A 401 -5.91 -11.16 20.76
N ASP A 402 -6.87 -11.97 21.12
CA ASP A 402 -7.72 -12.69 20.18
C ASP A 402 -8.98 -11.84 19.91
N LEU A 403 -8.97 -11.08 18.83
CA LEU A 403 -10.07 -10.18 18.47
C LEU A 403 -11.38 -10.90 18.13
N GLU A 404 -11.38 -12.21 17.93
CA GLU A 404 -12.60 -13.00 17.69
C GLU A 404 -13.30 -13.39 19.00
N THR A 405 -12.53 -13.62 20.07
CA THR A 405 -13.05 -14.18 21.33
C THR A 405 -12.87 -13.29 22.56
N GLU A 406 -11.98 -12.30 22.49
CA GLU A 406 -11.73 -11.36 23.59
C GLU A 406 -12.34 -9.98 23.30
N PRO A 407 -12.75 -9.22 24.32
CA PRO A 407 -13.29 -7.89 24.13
C PRO A 407 -12.27 -6.95 23.49
N LEU A 408 -12.68 -6.22 22.46
CA LEU A 408 -11.91 -5.12 21.88
C LEU A 408 -11.62 -4.02 22.91
N GLY A 409 -12.54 -3.82 23.83
CA GLY A 409 -12.45 -2.86 24.92
C GLY A 409 -13.70 -2.91 25.81
N TYR A 410 -13.81 -1.92 26.68
CA TYR A 410 -14.93 -1.81 27.62
C TYR A 410 -15.60 -0.45 27.45
N SER A 411 -16.92 -0.44 27.41
CA SER A 411 -17.71 0.79 27.43
C SER A 411 -17.58 1.54 28.78
N SER A 412 -18.08 2.77 28.83
CA SER A 412 -17.98 3.62 30.02
C SER A 412 -18.65 3.05 31.29
N ASP A 413 -19.59 2.12 31.12
CA ASP A 413 -20.24 1.38 32.19
C ASP A 413 -19.55 0.05 32.56
N GLY A 414 -18.41 -0.27 31.90
CA GLY A 414 -17.63 -1.48 32.12
C GLY A 414 -18.14 -2.70 31.36
N THR A 415 -19.09 -2.55 30.43
CA THR A 415 -19.58 -3.65 29.60
C THR A 415 -18.50 -4.00 28.53
N PRO A 416 -18.13 -5.29 28.38
CA PRO A 416 -17.22 -5.70 27.32
C PRO A 416 -17.85 -5.49 25.94
N VAL A 417 -17.05 -4.99 24.99
CA VAL A 417 -17.47 -4.75 23.59
C VAL A 417 -16.61 -5.60 22.68
N MET A 418 -17.23 -6.50 21.92
CA MET A 418 -16.54 -7.38 20.97
C MET A 418 -16.32 -6.69 19.63
N LEU A 419 -15.29 -7.11 18.88
CA LEU A 419 -15.05 -6.61 17.52
C LEU A 419 -16.29 -6.78 16.63
N SER A 420 -16.96 -7.92 16.69
CA SER A 420 -18.18 -8.22 15.92
C SER A 420 -19.33 -7.26 16.17
N GLU A 421 -19.38 -6.59 17.32
CA GLU A 421 -20.45 -5.62 17.68
C GLU A 421 -20.21 -4.22 17.09
N VAL A 422 -18.98 -3.94 16.64
CA VAL A 422 -18.58 -2.65 16.07
C VAL A 422 -18.16 -2.75 14.61
N TRP A 423 -17.97 -3.98 14.11
CA TRP A 423 -17.69 -4.22 12.68
C TRP A 423 -18.88 -3.77 11.85
N PRO A 424 -18.67 -2.99 10.77
CA PRO A 424 -19.78 -2.52 9.95
C PRO A 424 -20.50 -3.67 9.25
N THR A 425 -21.82 -3.56 9.15
CA THR A 425 -22.59 -4.51 8.34
C THR A 425 -22.45 -4.22 6.84
N ASP A 426 -22.76 -5.21 6.00
CA ASP A 426 -22.76 -5.04 4.54
C ASP A 426 -23.74 -3.94 4.10
N GLU A 427 -24.88 -3.80 4.82
CA GLU A 427 -25.90 -2.78 4.56
C GLU A 427 -25.37 -1.37 4.90
N GLU A 428 -24.75 -1.18 6.06
CA GLU A 428 -24.13 0.10 6.47
C GLU A 428 -23.06 0.52 5.46
N LEU A 429 -22.23 -0.45 5.01
CA LEU A 429 -21.18 -0.19 4.04
C LEU A 429 -21.76 0.17 2.67
N ALA A 430 -22.76 -0.57 2.18
CA ALA A 430 -23.39 -0.30 0.89
C ALA A 430 -24.10 1.07 0.87
N GLU A 431 -24.81 1.43 1.95
CA GLU A 431 -25.44 2.74 2.09
C GLU A 431 -24.37 3.85 2.05
N THR A 432 -23.29 3.69 2.79
CA THR A 432 -22.22 4.69 2.87
C THR A 432 -21.47 4.83 1.54
N LEU A 433 -21.20 3.72 0.84
CA LEU A 433 -20.61 3.72 -0.49
C LEU A 433 -21.45 4.49 -1.52
N SER A 434 -22.78 4.49 -1.38
CA SER A 434 -23.68 5.20 -2.28
C SER A 434 -23.52 6.73 -2.24
N ALA A 435 -22.87 7.27 -1.22
CA ALA A 435 -22.54 8.70 -1.12
C ALA A 435 -21.41 9.13 -2.05
N ILE A 436 -20.63 8.20 -2.59
CA ILE A 436 -19.52 8.51 -3.51
C ILE A 436 -20.08 8.79 -4.90
N THR A 437 -19.78 9.96 -5.43
CA THR A 437 -20.31 10.41 -6.72
C THR A 437 -19.19 10.79 -7.69
N PRO A 438 -19.43 10.72 -9.02
CA PRO A 438 -18.48 11.18 -10.02
C PRO A 438 -18.08 12.66 -9.87
N ASP A 439 -18.95 13.48 -9.32
CA ASP A 439 -18.69 14.90 -9.14
C ASP A 439 -17.59 15.16 -8.09
N MET A 440 -17.44 14.30 -7.09
CA MET A 440 -16.33 14.40 -6.13
C MET A 440 -14.99 14.30 -6.85
N PHE A 441 -14.86 13.34 -7.77
CA PHE A 441 -13.64 13.18 -8.58
C PHE A 441 -13.44 14.37 -9.53
N ARG A 442 -14.46 14.76 -10.27
CA ARG A 442 -14.37 15.91 -11.20
C ARG A 442 -13.94 17.19 -10.48
N GLN A 443 -14.52 17.49 -9.33
CA GLN A 443 -14.20 18.68 -8.55
C GLN A 443 -12.77 18.66 -8.02
N ARG A 444 -12.32 17.52 -7.48
CA ARG A 444 -10.98 17.40 -6.90
C ARG A 444 -9.86 17.38 -7.95
N TYR A 445 -10.17 16.94 -9.17
CA TYR A 445 -9.20 16.92 -10.27
C TYR A 445 -9.35 18.09 -11.25
N ALA A 446 -10.38 18.94 -11.12
CA ALA A 446 -10.56 20.12 -11.98
C ALA A 446 -9.32 21.04 -12.01
N ASP A 447 -8.67 21.22 -10.87
CA ASP A 447 -7.48 22.03 -10.70
C ASP A 447 -6.22 21.19 -10.39
N ALA A 448 -6.18 19.94 -10.84
CA ALA A 448 -5.12 18.99 -10.46
C ALA A 448 -3.70 19.52 -10.80
N MET A 449 -3.57 20.28 -11.87
CA MET A 449 -2.30 20.84 -12.35
C MET A 449 -2.00 22.25 -11.84
N ASN A 450 -2.89 22.86 -11.03
CA ASN A 450 -2.77 24.24 -10.61
C ASN A 450 -2.60 24.34 -9.09
N GLU A 451 -1.42 24.74 -8.62
CA GLU A 451 -1.12 24.97 -7.22
C GLU A 451 -0.34 26.28 -7.05
N PRO A 452 -0.98 27.36 -6.55
CA PRO A 452 -0.35 28.68 -6.47
C PRO A 452 0.98 28.72 -5.71
N ARG A 453 1.15 27.89 -4.69
CA ARG A 453 2.41 27.80 -3.95
C ARG A 453 3.52 27.19 -4.80
N TRP A 454 3.20 26.15 -5.55
CA TRP A 454 4.12 25.52 -6.49
C TRP A 454 4.49 26.48 -7.61
N ASP A 455 3.50 27.14 -8.20
CA ASP A 455 3.68 28.07 -9.32
C ASP A 455 4.49 29.31 -8.92
N SER A 456 4.50 29.67 -7.63
CA SER A 456 5.29 30.79 -7.09
C SER A 456 6.77 30.47 -6.88
N ILE A 457 7.18 29.20 -6.98
CA ILE A 457 8.58 28.80 -6.81
C ILE A 457 9.38 29.32 -8.03
N PRO A 458 10.42 30.15 -7.81
CA PRO A 458 11.21 30.65 -8.92
C PRO A 458 11.96 29.48 -9.60
N ALA A 459 11.66 29.24 -10.85
CA ALA A 459 12.33 28.25 -11.68
C ALA A 459 13.28 28.93 -12.66
N GLN A 460 14.52 28.46 -12.74
CA GLN A 460 15.44 28.91 -13.77
C GLN A 460 15.18 28.13 -15.06
N THR A 461 14.94 28.86 -16.15
CA THR A 461 14.85 28.27 -17.48
C THR A 461 16.26 28.11 -18.05
N SER A 462 16.80 26.92 -17.97
CA SER A 462 18.12 26.60 -18.53
C SER A 462 18.07 25.23 -19.19
N PRO A 463 18.79 25.02 -20.31
CA PRO A 463 18.92 23.70 -20.91
C PRO A 463 19.76 22.72 -20.09
N LEU A 464 20.50 23.22 -19.10
CA LEU A 464 21.30 22.43 -18.17
C LEU A 464 20.92 22.80 -16.74
N TYR A 465 20.94 21.79 -15.86
CA TYR A 465 20.72 21.99 -14.44
C TYR A 465 21.87 22.86 -13.84
N PRO A 466 21.58 23.93 -13.08
CA PRO A 466 22.58 24.80 -12.50
C PRO A 466 23.14 24.19 -11.20
N TRP A 467 24.06 23.26 -11.33
CA TRP A 467 24.69 22.61 -10.19
C TRP A 467 25.34 23.59 -9.23
N GLN A 468 25.12 23.40 -7.94
CA GLN A 468 25.71 24.19 -6.87
C GLN A 468 26.69 23.33 -6.08
N GLU A 469 27.96 23.69 -6.08
CA GLU A 469 29.03 22.92 -5.39
C GLU A 469 28.79 22.81 -3.88
N GLU A 470 28.22 23.86 -3.27
CA GLU A 470 27.93 23.91 -1.84
C GLU A 470 26.68 23.12 -1.43
N SER A 471 25.87 22.64 -2.38
CA SER A 471 24.67 21.89 -2.07
C SER A 471 25.02 20.52 -1.45
N THR A 472 24.38 20.21 -0.33
CA THR A 472 24.48 18.90 0.31
C THR A 472 23.29 17.99 -0.03
N TYR A 473 22.28 18.53 -0.72
CA TYR A 473 21.04 17.82 -1.06
C TYR A 473 21.00 17.35 -2.53
N ILE A 474 21.22 18.26 -3.49
CA ILE A 474 21.32 17.91 -4.91
C ILE A 474 22.75 18.19 -5.38
N ARG A 475 23.52 17.14 -5.66
CA ARG A 475 24.93 17.22 -6.03
C ARG A 475 25.17 16.54 -7.38
N LEU A 476 26.13 17.07 -8.14
CA LEU A 476 26.60 16.36 -9.33
C LEU A 476 27.24 15.03 -8.91
N PRO A 477 26.71 13.89 -9.37
CA PRO A 477 27.25 12.59 -9.01
C PRO A 477 28.68 12.40 -9.47
N SER A 478 29.54 11.87 -8.59
CA SER A 478 30.97 11.68 -8.88
C SER A 478 31.24 10.66 -10.00
N PHE A 479 30.30 9.75 -10.25
CA PHE A 479 30.45 8.76 -11.33
C PHE A 479 30.32 9.37 -12.73
N PHE A 480 29.83 10.62 -12.87
CA PHE A 480 29.90 11.36 -14.13
C PHE A 480 31.26 12.02 -14.38
N SER A 481 32.14 12.05 -13.36
CA SER A 481 33.46 12.64 -13.54
C SER A 481 34.32 11.80 -14.49
N GLY A 482 34.79 12.43 -15.57
CA GLY A 482 35.64 11.77 -16.56
C GLY A 482 34.89 10.97 -17.62
N LEU A 483 33.55 11.05 -17.70
CA LEU A 483 32.80 10.47 -18.80
C LEU A 483 33.20 11.10 -20.14
N SER A 484 33.36 10.26 -21.15
CA SER A 484 33.59 10.63 -22.55
C SER A 484 32.33 10.36 -23.37
N PRO A 485 32.06 11.14 -24.43
CA PRO A 485 30.99 10.82 -25.40
C PRO A 485 31.15 9.44 -26.05
N GLU A 486 32.41 8.97 -26.18
CA GLU A 486 32.69 7.64 -26.67
C GLU A 486 32.92 6.69 -25.50
N PRO A 487 32.15 5.58 -25.39
CA PRO A 487 32.35 4.63 -24.33
C PRO A 487 33.72 3.95 -24.41
N GLU A 488 34.41 3.83 -23.29
CA GLU A 488 35.64 3.06 -23.24
C GLU A 488 35.36 1.56 -23.47
N PRO A 489 36.31 0.82 -24.11
CA PRO A 489 36.18 -0.61 -24.24
C PRO A 489 36.15 -1.29 -22.86
N ILE A 490 35.37 -2.36 -22.76
CA ILE A 490 35.29 -3.15 -21.53
C ILE A 490 36.68 -3.72 -21.21
N LYS A 491 37.17 -3.42 -20.00
CA LYS A 491 38.45 -3.89 -19.48
C LYS A 491 38.23 -4.92 -18.37
N SER A 492 39.14 -5.90 -18.28
CA SER A 492 39.14 -6.80 -17.12
C SER A 492 39.44 -6.04 -15.84
N ILE A 493 38.74 -6.38 -14.78
CA ILE A 493 38.96 -5.82 -13.46
C ILE A 493 39.99 -6.68 -12.73
N HIS A 494 41.08 -6.08 -12.27
CA HIS A 494 42.16 -6.75 -11.53
C HIS A 494 42.31 -6.10 -10.16
N ASP A 495 42.71 -6.91 -9.17
CA ASP A 495 43.04 -6.48 -7.81
C ASP A 495 41.90 -5.74 -7.05
N ALA A 496 40.67 -5.90 -7.49
CA ALA A 496 39.52 -5.36 -6.80
C ALA A 496 39.35 -6.03 -5.44
N LYS A 497 39.12 -5.21 -4.41
CA LYS A 497 38.80 -5.70 -3.06
C LYS A 497 37.30 -5.75 -2.84
N VAL A 498 36.84 -6.76 -2.11
CA VAL A 498 35.44 -6.85 -1.69
C VAL A 498 35.18 -5.74 -0.68
N LEU A 499 34.28 -4.81 -1.03
CA LEU A 499 33.82 -3.76 -0.13
C LEU A 499 32.72 -4.27 0.80
N LEU A 500 31.78 -5.05 0.25
CA LEU A 500 30.63 -5.57 0.95
C LEU A 500 30.28 -6.95 0.40
N LYS A 501 29.94 -7.90 1.27
CA LYS A 501 29.45 -9.22 0.88
C LYS A 501 28.15 -9.48 1.65
N LEU A 502 27.05 -9.60 0.92
CA LEU A 502 25.71 -9.79 1.45
C LEU A 502 25.17 -11.17 1.05
N GLY A 503 24.09 -11.60 1.68
CA GLY A 503 23.33 -12.78 1.29
C GLY A 503 22.38 -12.49 0.12
N ASP A 504 21.54 -13.47 -0.17
CA ASP A 504 20.49 -13.34 -1.19
C ASP A 504 19.34 -12.45 -0.69
N SER A 505 18.60 -11.87 -1.63
CA SER A 505 17.40 -11.07 -1.36
C SER A 505 17.64 -9.83 -0.47
N ILE A 506 18.83 -9.27 -0.51
CA ILE A 506 19.12 -7.97 0.11
C ILE A 506 18.63 -6.87 -0.80
N THR A 507 17.81 -5.99 -0.25
CA THR A 507 17.34 -4.77 -0.90
C THR A 507 18.04 -3.55 -0.31
N THR A 508 17.87 -2.41 -0.95
CA THR A 508 18.39 -1.14 -0.46
C THR A 508 17.80 -0.76 0.91
N ASP A 509 16.57 -1.16 1.21
CA ASP A 509 15.97 -1.03 2.54
C ASP A 509 16.85 -1.63 3.66
N HIS A 510 17.53 -2.74 3.38
CA HIS A 510 18.44 -3.39 4.34
C HIS A 510 19.78 -2.65 4.49
N ILE A 511 20.16 -1.86 3.49
CA ILE A 511 21.44 -1.13 3.47
C ILE A 511 21.25 0.26 4.07
N CYS A 512 20.21 0.96 3.67
CA CYS A 512 19.88 2.31 4.13
C CYS A 512 18.40 2.58 3.95
N LEU A 513 17.73 2.90 5.04
CA LEU A 513 16.39 3.47 4.98
C LEU A 513 16.48 4.91 4.50
N LEU A 514 15.70 5.23 3.58
CA LEU A 514 15.84 6.30 2.63
C LEU A 514 15.32 7.66 3.03
N TYR A 515 15.61 8.12 4.20
CA TYR A 515 15.50 9.57 4.47
C TYR A 515 16.52 10.39 3.67
N THR A 516 17.49 9.73 3.03
CA THR A 516 18.65 10.35 2.41
C THR A 516 18.79 10.06 0.93
N SER A 517 17.97 9.19 0.40
CA SER A 517 17.90 8.87 -1.01
C SER A 517 16.44 8.67 -1.39
N ASP A 518 16.16 8.58 -2.64
CA ASP A 518 14.81 8.56 -3.16
C ASP A 518 14.12 7.23 -2.85
N ALA A 519 13.44 7.20 -1.72
CA ALA A 519 12.80 6.01 -1.19
C ALA A 519 11.58 5.56 -1.97
N ALA A 520 11.04 6.41 -2.81
CA ALA A 520 9.88 6.08 -3.61
C ALA A 520 10.20 4.99 -4.64
N ASP A 521 11.47 4.79 -4.91
CA ASP A 521 11.94 3.96 -6.02
C ASP A 521 12.26 2.54 -5.64
N GLU A 522 11.98 2.21 -4.41
CA GLU A 522 12.34 0.92 -3.88
C GLU A 522 11.16 0.19 -3.28
#